data_f06f90d01fcab7356db4003f56d674d4
#
_entry.id   f06f90d01fcab7356db4003f56d674d4
#
_cell.length_a   1.000
_cell.length_b   1.000
_cell.length_c   1.000
_cell.angle_alpha   90.00
_cell.angle_beta   90.00
_cell.angle_gamma   90.00
#
_symmetry.space_group_name_H-M   'P 1'
#
loop_
_entity.id
_entity.type
_entity.pdbx_description
1 polymer ?
#
loop_
_entity_poly.entity_id
_entity_poly.type
_entity_poly.pdbx_seq_one_letter_code
_entity_poly.pdbx_strand_id
1 'polypeptide(L)'
;MNTETQNYKIIVAYDGTRYKGWQVQKSTDDTIQGKLQHVLSTLAGKPVEVIGSGRTDAGVHAVGQVASFHMPKHFSKDEIFIWLNEHLPADIAVTDISNVPDRFHARYNAVSKTYVYTIHTDIVSDVFRRKYVYDYDKPLDTDRMKKAAAYLLGEHDFKAFCGNKHMKKSTVRTIFSIDIEKTGADIVISYTGDGFLQNMIRIITGTLIEVGDGRKNPDAVMGILASKDRAQAGYTAPACGLRLERVDYGKVVC
;
A
#
# COMPACT_ATOMS: atom_id res chain seq x y z
N MET A 1 -25.32 12.89 -26.92
CA MET A 1 -24.01 13.19 -27.52
C MET A 1 -23.03 12.14 -26.99
N ASN A 2 -22.47 11.31 -27.88
CA ASN A 2 -21.44 10.33 -27.48
C ASN A 2 -20.16 11.12 -27.21
N THR A 3 -19.94 11.53 -25.97
CA THR A 3 -18.71 12.23 -25.59
C THR A 3 -17.60 11.19 -25.56
N GLU A 4 -16.75 11.20 -26.58
CA GLU A 4 -15.54 10.39 -26.56
C GLU A 4 -14.75 10.64 -25.26
N THR A 5 -14.32 9.57 -24.63
CA THR A 5 -13.51 9.64 -23.39
C THR A 5 -12.06 9.26 -23.67
N GLN A 6 -11.16 9.76 -22.83
CA GLN A 6 -9.76 9.40 -22.77
C GLN A 6 -9.47 8.74 -21.42
N ASN A 7 -8.69 7.66 -21.42
CA ASN A 7 -8.22 7.02 -20.22
C ASN A 7 -6.95 7.71 -19.70
N TYR A 8 -6.94 8.03 -18.41
CA TYR A 8 -5.81 8.68 -17.73
C TYR A 8 -5.28 7.77 -16.62
N LYS A 9 -3.97 7.80 -16.43
CA LYS A 9 -3.27 7.24 -15.29
C LYS A 9 -2.74 8.39 -14.44
N ILE A 10 -2.96 8.33 -13.13
CA ILE A 10 -2.38 9.26 -12.15
C ILE A 10 -1.53 8.52 -11.13
N ILE A 11 -0.51 9.22 -10.62
CA ILE A 11 0.24 8.83 -9.43
C ILE A 11 -0.23 9.72 -8.28
N VAL A 12 -0.60 9.10 -7.16
CA VAL A 12 -1.21 9.79 -6.02
C VAL A 12 -0.37 9.53 -4.77
N ALA A 13 0.01 10.61 -4.09
CA ALA A 13 0.59 10.59 -2.75
C ALA A 13 -0.45 11.02 -1.72
N TYR A 14 -0.44 10.38 -0.54
CA TYR A 14 -1.34 10.77 0.55
C TYR A 14 -0.83 10.39 1.95
N ASP A 15 -1.13 11.26 2.92
CA ASP A 15 -1.14 10.94 4.34
C ASP A 15 -2.44 10.22 4.69
N GLY A 16 -2.36 8.91 4.92
CA GLY A 16 -3.52 8.07 5.20
C GLY A 16 -4.13 8.21 6.59
N THR A 17 -3.50 9.00 7.49
CA THR A 17 -3.83 9.06 8.93
C THR A 17 -5.31 9.27 9.21
N ARG A 18 -5.97 10.16 8.45
CA ARG A 18 -7.38 10.53 8.66
C ARG A 18 -8.36 9.66 7.87
N TYR A 19 -7.87 8.79 6.97
CA TYR A 19 -8.69 8.07 6.02
C TYR A 19 -8.97 6.64 6.46
N LYS A 20 -10.17 6.16 6.15
CA LYS A 20 -10.61 4.77 6.35
C LYS A 20 -10.07 3.83 5.26
N GLY A 21 -8.94 4.21 4.66
CA GLY A 21 -8.23 3.51 3.61
C GLY A 21 -8.57 4.03 2.20
N TRP A 22 -8.12 3.28 1.21
CA TRP A 22 -8.32 3.64 -0.19
C TRP A 22 -9.78 3.56 -0.63
N GLN A 23 -10.42 2.40 -0.44
CA GLN A 23 -11.68 2.02 -1.09
C GLN A 23 -12.88 2.78 -0.53
N VAL A 24 -13.73 3.32 -1.43
CA VAL A 24 -15.06 3.88 -1.09
C VAL A 24 -15.86 2.89 -0.24
N GLN A 25 -16.50 3.39 0.80
CA GLN A 25 -17.33 2.65 1.73
C GLN A 25 -18.68 3.35 1.88
N LYS A 26 -19.75 2.57 2.08
CA LYS A 26 -21.10 3.13 2.28
C LYS A 26 -21.26 3.92 3.58
N SER A 27 -20.39 3.65 4.55
CA SER A 27 -20.47 4.20 5.91
C SER A 27 -19.68 5.49 6.11
N THR A 28 -18.87 5.92 5.13
CA THR A 28 -17.99 7.09 5.28
C THR A 28 -17.53 7.63 3.94
N ASP A 29 -17.39 8.95 3.85
CA ASP A 29 -16.80 9.67 2.72
C ASP A 29 -15.29 9.89 2.89
N ASP A 30 -14.71 9.47 4.04
CA ASP A 30 -13.30 9.65 4.35
C ASP A 30 -12.44 8.51 3.78
N THR A 31 -12.44 8.40 2.46
CA THR A 31 -11.61 7.46 1.70
C THR A 31 -10.89 8.19 0.56
N ILE A 32 -9.67 7.74 0.25
CA ILE A 32 -8.86 8.39 -0.81
C ILE A 32 -9.57 8.32 -2.15
N GLN A 33 -10.10 7.16 -2.52
CA GLN A 33 -10.86 6.96 -3.77
C GLN A 33 -12.09 7.88 -3.82
N GLY A 34 -12.82 8.04 -2.71
CA GLY A 34 -14.00 8.91 -2.64
C GLY A 34 -13.66 10.37 -2.88
N LYS A 35 -12.56 10.88 -2.29
CA LYS A 35 -12.10 12.25 -2.52
C LYS A 35 -11.72 12.48 -3.98
N LEU A 36 -10.97 11.56 -4.61
CA LEU A 36 -10.61 11.63 -6.03
C LEU A 36 -11.84 11.61 -6.94
N GLN A 37 -12.78 10.69 -6.69
CA GLN A 37 -14.03 10.57 -7.46
C GLN A 37 -14.88 11.83 -7.34
N HIS A 38 -15.00 12.41 -6.16
CA HIS A 38 -15.75 13.63 -5.93
C HIS A 38 -15.18 14.79 -6.75
N VAL A 39 -13.87 15.04 -6.65
CA VAL A 39 -13.20 16.15 -7.35
C VAL A 39 -13.28 15.99 -8.86
N LEU A 40 -13.02 14.78 -9.39
CA LEU A 40 -13.12 14.50 -10.83
C LEU A 40 -14.56 14.59 -11.35
N SER A 41 -15.54 14.11 -10.56
CA SER A 41 -16.95 14.19 -10.95
C SER A 41 -17.46 15.62 -10.98
N THR A 42 -16.96 16.48 -10.09
CA THR A 42 -17.26 17.93 -10.09
C THR A 42 -16.75 18.58 -11.36
N LEU A 43 -15.51 18.29 -11.76
CA LEU A 43 -14.94 18.80 -13.02
C LEU A 43 -15.71 18.31 -14.25
N ALA A 44 -16.05 17.02 -14.28
CA ALA A 44 -16.69 16.39 -15.43
C ALA A 44 -18.20 16.71 -15.55
N GLY A 45 -18.82 17.23 -14.47
CA GLY A 45 -20.29 17.42 -14.38
C GLY A 45 -21.10 16.11 -14.39
N LYS A 46 -20.44 14.96 -14.18
CA LYS A 46 -21.02 13.61 -14.14
C LYS A 46 -20.15 12.67 -13.32
N PRO A 47 -20.69 11.54 -12.83
CA PRO A 47 -19.90 10.56 -12.07
C PRO A 47 -18.69 10.05 -12.84
N VAL A 48 -17.52 10.08 -12.19
CA VAL A 48 -16.26 9.53 -12.70
C VAL A 48 -15.80 8.42 -11.75
N GLU A 49 -15.66 7.20 -12.29
CA GLU A 49 -15.11 6.08 -11.54
C GLU A 49 -13.58 6.13 -11.53
N VAL A 50 -12.97 5.97 -10.37
CA VAL A 50 -11.52 5.90 -10.19
C VAL A 50 -11.13 4.49 -9.76
N ILE A 51 -10.22 3.87 -10.50
CA ILE A 51 -9.75 2.50 -10.25
C ILE A 51 -8.31 2.57 -9.74
N GLY A 52 -8.10 2.19 -8.47
CA GLY A 52 -6.76 2.11 -7.88
C GLY A 52 -6.03 0.80 -8.21
N SER A 53 -4.70 0.83 -8.22
CA SER A 53 -3.86 -0.36 -8.43
C SER A 53 -4.05 -1.41 -7.34
N GLY A 54 -4.42 -0.99 -6.15
CA GLY A 54 -4.70 -1.83 -5.00
C GLY A 54 -5.32 -1.00 -3.88
N ARG A 55 -5.77 -1.70 -2.84
CA ARG A 55 -6.30 -1.07 -1.64
C ARG A 55 -5.18 -0.89 -0.63
N THR A 56 -5.15 0.25 0.04
CA THR A 56 -4.42 0.43 1.30
C THR A 56 -5.42 0.41 2.45
N ASP A 57 -5.00 -0.12 3.59
CA ASP A 57 -5.81 -0.18 4.80
C ASP A 57 -5.97 1.22 5.43
N ALA A 58 -6.90 1.37 6.37
CA ALA A 58 -7.06 2.60 7.15
C ALA A 58 -5.75 3.01 7.83
N GLY A 59 -5.38 4.28 7.71
CA GLY A 59 -4.15 4.84 8.29
C GLY A 59 -2.87 4.55 7.52
N VAL A 60 -2.91 3.77 6.42
CA VAL A 60 -1.75 3.48 5.56
C VAL A 60 -1.54 4.60 4.55
N HIS A 61 -0.29 5.01 4.37
CA HIS A 61 0.11 6.09 3.45
C HIS A 61 0.49 5.57 2.07
N ALA A 62 0.68 6.49 1.13
CA ALA A 62 1.30 6.21 -0.15
C ALA A 62 2.08 7.43 -0.66
N VAL A 63 3.17 7.16 -1.36
CA VAL A 63 3.88 8.14 -2.18
C VAL A 63 3.74 7.83 -3.68
N GLY A 64 3.36 6.59 -4.02
CA GLY A 64 3.28 6.11 -5.39
C GLY A 64 2.06 5.23 -5.67
N GLN A 65 0.87 5.55 -5.13
CA GLN A 65 -0.37 4.88 -5.52
C GLN A 65 -0.72 5.24 -6.94
N VAL A 66 -1.11 4.25 -7.74
CA VAL A 66 -1.54 4.48 -9.13
C VAL A 66 -3.04 4.27 -9.24
N ALA A 67 -3.70 5.19 -9.95
CA ALA A 67 -5.10 5.04 -10.31
C ALA A 67 -5.34 5.35 -11.79
N SER A 68 -6.42 4.81 -12.35
CA SER A 68 -6.89 5.12 -13.70
C SER A 68 -8.36 5.52 -13.70
N PHE A 69 -8.73 6.37 -14.64
CA PHE A 69 -10.11 6.85 -14.82
C PHE A 69 -10.32 7.37 -16.25
N HIS A 70 -11.57 7.43 -16.68
CA HIS A 70 -11.95 8.00 -17.96
C HIS A 70 -12.56 9.39 -17.79
N MET A 71 -12.11 10.36 -18.59
CA MET A 71 -12.66 11.71 -18.66
C MET A 71 -13.04 12.06 -20.09
N PRO A 72 -14.00 12.99 -20.30
CA PRO A 72 -14.26 13.55 -21.64
C PRO A 72 -13.01 14.13 -22.29
N LYS A 73 -12.80 13.87 -23.59
CA LYS A 73 -11.59 14.27 -24.32
C LYS A 73 -11.36 15.79 -24.40
N HIS A 74 -12.37 16.60 -24.13
CA HIS A 74 -12.19 18.06 -24.16
C HIS A 74 -11.40 18.58 -22.94
N PHE A 75 -11.22 17.79 -21.88
CA PHE A 75 -10.32 18.13 -20.79
C PHE A 75 -8.90 17.66 -21.13
N SER A 76 -7.93 18.57 -21.12
CA SER A 76 -6.52 18.21 -21.23
C SER A 76 -5.99 17.58 -19.93
N LYS A 77 -4.91 16.81 -20.02
CA LYS A 77 -4.27 16.26 -18.83
C LYS A 77 -3.80 17.34 -17.86
N ASP A 78 -3.33 18.48 -18.36
CA ASP A 78 -2.80 19.58 -17.55
C ASP A 78 -3.93 20.27 -16.78
N GLU A 79 -5.08 20.50 -17.40
CA GLU A 79 -6.28 21.01 -16.71
C GLU A 79 -6.74 20.06 -15.61
N ILE A 80 -6.79 18.75 -15.88
CA ILE A 80 -7.17 17.74 -14.87
C ILE A 80 -6.16 17.73 -13.72
N PHE A 81 -4.85 17.80 -14.01
CA PHE A 81 -3.79 17.80 -13.01
C PHE A 81 -3.88 19.02 -12.08
N ILE A 82 -4.03 20.21 -12.65
CA ILE A 82 -4.19 21.45 -11.89
C ILE A 82 -5.45 21.38 -11.02
N TRP A 83 -6.58 21.04 -11.64
CA TRP A 83 -7.86 20.93 -10.93
C TRP A 83 -7.80 19.97 -9.72
N LEU A 84 -7.20 18.78 -9.91
CA LEU A 84 -7.04 17.82 -8.84
C LEU A 84 -6.25 18.40 -7.67
N ASN A 85 -5.09 19.03 -7.94
CA ASN A 85 -4.23 19.55 -6.88
C ASN A 85 -4.76 20.83 -6.21
N GLU A 86 -5.64 21.58 -6.88
CA GLU A 86 -6.31 22.75 -6.29
C GLU A 86 -7.52 22.35 -5.40
N HIS A 87 -8.18 21.23 -5.70
CA HIS A 87 -9.45 20.89 -5.04
C HIS A 87 -9.35 19.66 -4.11
N LEU A 88 -8.27 18.89 -4.17
CA LEU A 88 -8.02 17.81 -3.22
C LEU A 88 -7.64 18.37 -1.84
N PRO A 89 -7.99 17.65 -0.74
CA PRO A 89 -7.47 17.98 0.59
C PRO A 89 -5.94 18.02 0.61
N ALA A 90 -5.36 18.87 1.45
CA ALA A 90 -3.90 19.10 1.54
C ALA A 90 -3.06 17.84 1.85
N ASP A 91 -3.70 16.77 2.30
CA ASP A 91 -3.08 15.47 2.59
C ASP A 91 -3.25 14.45 1.45
N ILE A 92 -3.72 14.88 0.26
CA ILE A 92 -3.76 14.09 -0.98
C ILE A 92 -3.24 14.95 -2.11
N ALA A 93 -2.25 14.46 -2.86
CA ALA A 93 -1.70 15.14 -4.01
C ALA A 93 -1.57 14.18 -5.20
N VAL A 94 -1.83 14.67 -6.40
CA VAL A 94 -1.50 13.99 -7.65
C VAL A 94 -0.11 14.46 -8.09
N THR A 95 0.84 13.54 -8.15
CA THR A 95 2.24 13.87 -8.46
C THR A 95 2.57 13.70 -9.94
N ASP A 96 1.77 12.93 -10.67
CA ASP A 96 1.90 12.73 -12.12
C ASP A 96 0.56 12.38 -12.75
N ILE A 97 0.38 12.77 -14.02
CA ILE A 97 -0.75 12.37 -14.87
C ILE A 97 -0.26 12.05 -16.28
N SER A 98 -0.74 10.96 -16.85
CA SER A 98 -0.41 10.55 -18.21
C SER A 98 -1.63 9.98 -18.94
N ASN A 99 -1.70 10.21 -20.26
CA ASN A 99 -2.64 9.52 -21.13
C ASN A 99 -2.20 8.08 -21.26
N VAL A 100 -3.17 7.16 -21.20
CA VAL A 100 -2.90 5.73 -21.35
C VAL A 100 -3.87 5.13 -22.37
N PRO A 101 -3.52 4.00 -23.00
CA PRO A 101 -4.46 3.27 -23.86
C PRO A 101 -5.75 2.96 -23.14
N ASP A 102 -6.85 2.94 -23.86
CA ASP A 102 -8.21 2.70 -23.31
C ASP A 102 -8.30 1.39 -22.50
N ARG A 103 -7.57 0.35 -22.93
CA ARG A 103 -7.47 -0.95 -22.25
C ARG A 103 -6.63 -0.95 -20.98
N PHE A 104 -5.93 0.16 -20.64
CA PHE A 104 -5.12 0.20 -19.41
C PHE A 104 -6.02 0.17 -18.18
N HIS A 105 -5.65 -0.69 -17.24
CA HIS A 105 -6.36 -0.86 -15.98
C HIS A 105 -5.36 -0.86 -14.82
N ALA A 106 -5.42 0.15 -13.95
CA ALA A 106 -4.45 0.34 -12.88
C ALA A 106 -4.20 -0.90 -12.01
N ARG A 107 -5.21 -1.75 -11.81
CA ARG A 107 -5.09 -2.94 -10.98
C ARG A 107 -4.58 -4.16 -11.73
N TYR A 108 -5.11 -4.44 -12.92
CA TYR A 108 -4.85 -5.70 -13.61
C TYR A 108 -3.57 -5.70 -14.43
N ASN A 109 -3.07 -4.53 -14.82
CA ASN A 109 -1.81 -4.40 -15.51
C ASN A 109 -0.61 -4.23 -14.57
N ALA A 110 -0.83 -4.07 -13.25
CA ALA A 110 0.26 -3.99 -12.28
C ALA A 110 1.02 -5.33 -12.19
N VAL A 111 2.33 -5.27 -12.36
CA VAL A 111 3.25 -6.42 -12.31
C VAL A 111 3.81 -6.62 -10.91
N SER A 112 4.16 -5.51 -10.25
CA SER A 112 4.64 -5.56 -8.87
C SER A 112 4.26 -4.31 -8.07
N LYS A 113 4.36 -4.44 -6.75
CA LYS A 113 4.16 -3.35 -5.79
C LYS A 113 5.26 -3.39 -4.76
N THR A 114 5.80 -2.22 -4.45
CA THR A 114 6.76 -2.06 -3.37
C THR A 114 6.13 -1.26 -2.24
N TYR A 115 6.19 -1.80 -1.04
CA TYR A 115 5.80 -1.13 0.19
C TYR A 115 7.00 -0.95 1.09
N VAL A 116 6.98 0.11 1.87
CA VAL A 116 8.01 0.38 2.88
C VAL A 116 7.36 0.51 4.24
N TYR A 117 7.96 -0.16 5.23
CA TYR A 117 7.57 -0.03 6.63
C TYR A 117 8.74 0.52 7.45
N THR A 118 8.51 1.59 8.22
CA THR A 118 9.54 2.21 9.04
C THR A 118 9.23 1.99 10.52
N ILE A 119 10.21 1.47 11.26
CA ILE A 119 10.18 1.27 12.71
C ILE A 119 11.25 2.18 13.32
N HIS A 120 10.86 2.96 14.32
CA HIS A 120 11.80 3.76 15.12
C HIS A 120 12.03 3.05 16.44
N THR A 121 13.30 2.75 16.78
CA THR A 121 13.67 1.88 17.93
C THR A 121 14.35 2.61 19.06
N ASP A 122 14.34 3.94 19.07
CA ASP A 122 14.84 4.74 20.20
C ASP A 122 13.77 4.87 21.28
N ILE A 123 14.22 5.06 22.54
CA ILE A 123 13.33 5.40 23.66
C ILE A 123 12.72 6.80 23.51
N VAL A 124 13.40 7.69 22.75
CA VAL A 124 12.91 9.03 22.44
C VAL A 124 12.17 9.02 21.12
N SER A 125 10.84 9.14 21.18
CA SER A 125 9.99 9.17 19.97
C SER A 125 10.28 10.39 19.10
N ASP A 126 10.30 10.22 17.78
CA ASP A 126 10.35 11.33 16.84
C ASP A 126 8.96 11.95 16.68
N VAL A 127 8.70 13.02 17.45
CA VAL A 127 7.37 13.67 17.47
C VAL A 127 6.93 14.26 16.12
N PHE A 128 7.88 14.59 15.24
CA PHE A 128 7.57 15.13 13.92
C PHE A 128 7.23 14.01 12.91
N ARG A 129 7.79 12.81 13.07
CA ARG A 129 7.51 11.64 12.21
C ARG A 129 6.52 10.65 12.82
N ARG A 130 5.93 10.91 14.01
CA ARG A 130 5.03 9.98 14.71
C ARG A 130 3.85 9.44 13.88
N LYS A 131 3.49 10.15 12.80
CA LYS A 131 2.45 9.71 11.87
C LYS A 131 2.95 8.76 10.78
N TYR A 132 4.27 8.68 10.57
CA TYR A 132 4.91 8.01 9.43
C TYR A 132 5.88 6.92 9.83
N VAL A 133 6.05 6.70 11.13
CA VAL A 133 6.89 5.65 11.71
C VAL A 133 6.13 4.92 12.81
N TYR A 134 6.50 3.68 13.04
CA TYR A 134 6.05 2.95 14.22
C TYR A 134 7.10 3.08 15.32
N ASP A 135 6.80 3.81 16.38
CA ASP A 135 7.66 3.88 17.57
C ASP A 135 7.60 2.55 18.32
N TYR A 136 8.76 1.90 18.39
CA TYR A 136 8.96 0.64 19.08
C TYR A 136 10.17 0.77 20.00
N ASP A 137 9.94 1.02 21.27
CA ASP A 137 10.90 1.44 22.30
C ASP A 137 11.90 0.34 22.75
N LYS A 138 12.11 -0.69 21.92
CA LYS A 138 12.99 -1.81 22.22
C LYS A 138 13.96 -2.06 21.07
N PRO A 139 15.17 -2.55 21.38
CA PRO A 139 16.12 -2.96 20.36
C PRO A 139 15.57 -4.18 19.59
N LEU A 140 15.84 -4.19 18.30
CA LEU A 140 15.51 -5.31 17.41
C LEU A 140 16.79 -5.85 16.75
N ASP A 141 16.94 -7.16 16.76
CA ASP A 141 18.00 -7.89 16.05
C ASP A 141 17.62 -8.06 14.59
N THR A 142 18.21 -7.22 13.73
CA THR A 142 17.93 -7.22 12.30
C THR A 142 18.42 -8.46 11.58
N ASP A 143 19.45 -9.15 12.08
CA ASP A 143 19.96 -10.37 11.45
C ASP A 143 18.99 -11.52 11.67
N ARG A 144 18.41 -11.63 12.86
CA ARG A 144 17.30 -12.56 13.13
C ARG A 144 16.09 -12.26 12.24
N MET A 145 15.75 -10.97 12.07
CA MET A 145 14.66 -10.54 11.20
C MET A 145 14.93 -10.92 9.73
N LYS A 146 16.13 -10.68 9.21
CA LYS A 146 16.54 -11.05 7.86
C LYS A 146 16.46 -12.56 7.62
N LYS A 147 16.93 -13.35 8.60
CA LYS A 147 16.81 -14.82 8.54
C LYS A 147 15.36 -15.26 8.43
N ALA A 148 14.47 -14.68 9.23
CA ALA A 148 13.03 -14.97 9.19
C ALA A 148 12.38 -14.53 7.87
N ALA A 149 12.75 -13.35 7.36
CA ALA A 149 12.23 -12.81 6.12
C ALA A 149 12.59 -13.68 4.90
N ALA A 150 13.76 -14.32 4.90
CA ALA A 150 14.19 -15.21 3.82
C ALA A 150 13.21 -16.37 3.57
N TYR A 151 12.53 -16.86 4.60
CA TYR A 151 11.52 -17.93 4.46
C TYR A 151 10.21 -17.48 3.79
N LEU A 152 10.00 -16.17 3.65
CA LEU A 152 8.81 -15.59 3.02
C LEU A 152 8.99 -15.29 1.53
N LEU A 153 10.23 -15.44 1.02
CA LEU A 153 10.53 -15.18 -0.39
C LEU A 153 9.99 -16.28 -1.30
N GLY A 154 9.57 -15.88 -2.50
CA GLY A 154 8.98 -16.77 -3.48
C GLY A 154 7.46 -16.89 -3.38
N GLU A 155 6.91 -17.91 -4.04
CA GLU A 155 5.47 -18.16 -4.08
C GLU A 155 5.05 -19.02 -2.88
N HIS A 156 4.12 -18.51 -2.06
CA HIS A 156 3.57 -19.19 -0.91
C HIS A 156 2.09 -18.90 -0.74
N ASP A 157 1.39 -19.78 -0.02
CA ASP A 157 0.04 -19.52 0.48
C ASP A 157 0.12 -18.70 1.77
N PHE A 158 -0.08 -17.39 1.65
CA PHE A 158 -0.02 -16.44 2.77
C PHE A 158 -1.30 -16.36 3.60
N LYS A 159 -2.10 -17.42 3.68
CA LYS A 159 -3.34 -17.43 4.46
C LYS A 159 -3.10 -17.08 5.93
N ALA A 160 -2.00 -17.55 6.55
CA ALA A 160 -1.63 -17.19 7.92
C ALA A 160 -1.34 -15.68 8.10
N PHE A 161 -0.97 -14.99 7.05
CA PHE A 161 -0.69 -13.55 7.05
C PHE A 161 -1.83 -12.72 6.44
N CYS A 162 -3.05 -13.28 6.33
CA CYS A 162 -4.22 -12.59 5.81
C CYS A 162 -5.12 -12.10 6.94
N GLY A 163 -5.43 -10.79 6.94
CA GLY A 163 -6.35 -10.18 7.90
C GLY A 163 -7.82 -10.55 7.67
N ASN A 164 -8.16 -11.07 6.49
CA ASN A 164 -9.52 -11.48 6.15
C ASN A 164 -9.72 -12.99 6.36
N LYS A 165 -10.37 -13.35 7.46
CA LYS A 165 -10.67 -14.74 7.81
C LYS A 165 -11.58 -15.46 6.79
N HIS A 166 -12.40 -14.69 6.07
CA HIS A 166 -13.38 -15.20 5.09
C HIS A 166 -12.95 -14.98 3.64
N MET A 167 -11.65 -14.94 3.38
CA MET A 167 -11.11 -14.75 2.03
C MET A 167 -11.57 -15.90 1.11
N LYS A 168 -12.36 -15.54 0.09
CA LYS A 168 -12.85 -16.50 -0.92
C LYS A 168 -11.91 -16.66 -2.12
N LYS A 169 -11.01 -15.68 -2.35
CA LYS A 169 -10.03 -15.70 -3.44
C LYS A 169 -8.74 -16.37 -2.98
N SER A 170 -7.90 -16.76 -3.95
CA SER A 170 -6.57 -17.32 -3.67
C SER A 170 -5.77 -16.45 -2.72
N THR A 171 -5.14 -17.08 -1.74
CA THR A 171 -4.20 -16.47 -0.79
C THR A 171 -2.74 -16.70 -1.18
N VAL A 172 -2.50 -17.32 -2.34
CA VAL A 172 -1.17 -17.49 -2.92
C VAL A 172 -0.67 -16.16 -3.46
N ARG A 173 0.55 -15.78 -3.09
CA ARG A 173 1.27 -14.57 -3.55
C ARG A 173 2.74 -14.88 -3.72
N THR A 174 3.41 -14.06 -4.54
CA THR A 174 4.84 -14.12 -4.72
C THR A 174 5.49 -12.89 -4.12
N ILE A 175 6.36 -13.07 -3.14
CA ILE A 175 7.23 -12.00 -2.63
C ILE A 175 8.57 -12.11 -3.34
N PHE A 176 8.95 -11.05 -4.07
CA PHE A 176 10.19 -10.99 -4.85
C PHE A 176 11.39 -10.61 -3.97
N SER A 177 11.20 -9.64 -3.05
CA SER A 177 12.22 -9.25 -2.06
C SER A 177 11.61 -8.76 -0.77
N ILE A 178 12.37 -8.93 0.32
CA ILE A 178 12.19 -8.27 1.62
C ILE A 178 13.58 -7.78 2.04
N ASP A 179 13.78 -6.47 1.97
CA ASP A 179 15.06 -5.84 2.31
C ASP A 179 14.92 -5.12 3.65
N ILE A 180 15.84 -5.39 4.58
CA ILE A 180 15.82 -4.83 5.95
C ILE A 180 17.12 -4.07 6.17
N GLU A 181 16.99 -2.76 6.37
CA GLU A 181 18.10 -1.86 6.61
C GLU A 181 17.94 -1.15 7.95
N LYS A 182 19.04 -0.99 8.69
CA LYS A 182 19.09 -0.23 9.94
C LYS A 182 19.97 0.99 9.75
N THR A 183 19.42 2.18 10.01
CA THR A 183 20.14 3.45 9.97
C THR A 183 19.86 4.21 11.26
N GLY A 184 20.86 4.28 12.14
CA GLY A 184 20.66 4.86 13.47
C GLY A 184 19.58 4.10 14.26
N ALA A 185 18.57 4.83 14.70
CA ALA A 185 17.42 4.28 15.43
C ALA A 185 16.33 3.70 14.49
N ASP A 186 16.40 3.96 13.19
CA ASP A 186 15.36 3.52 12.26
C ASP A 186 15.71 2.16 11.63
N ILE A 187 14.70 1.30 11.54
CA ILE A 187 14.72 0.08 10.74
C ILE A 187 13.70 0.26 9.63
N VAL A 188 14.17 0.18 8.39
CA VAL A 188 13.36 0.30 7.18
C VAL A 188 13.24 -1.06 6.53
N ILE A 189 12.01 -1.50 6.29
CA ILE A 189 11.74 -2.79 5.66
C ILE A 189 11.00 -2.54 4.34
N SER A 190 11.61 -2.92 3.23
CA SER A 190 11.01 -2.82 1.90
C SER A 190 10.48 -4.18 1.45
N TYR A 191 9.25 -4.23 1.00
CA TYR A 191 8.57 -5.45 0.52
C TYR A 191 8.19 -5.28 -0.94
N THR A 192 8.69 -6.12 -1.83
CA THR A 192 8.29 -6.15 -3.24
C THR A 192 7.64 -7.48 -3.59
N GLY A 193 6.47 -7.46 -4.24
CA GLY A 193 5.76 -8.68 -4.64
C GLY A 193 4.69 -8.41 -5.72
N ASP A 194 4.09 -9.47 -6.25
CA ASP A 194 3.03 -9.41 -7.27
C ASP A 194 1.71 -8.80 -6.74
N GLY A 195 1.51 -8.91 -5.43
CA GLY A 195 0.37 -8.37 -4.71
C GLY A 195 0.38 -8.81 -3.25
N PHE A 196 -0.44 -8.14 -2.45
CA PHE A 196 -0.52 -8.40 -1.02
C PHE A 196 -1.97 -8.57 -0.58
N LEU A 197 -2.18 -9.46 0.40
CA LEU A 197 -3.50 -9.67 1.02
C LEU A 197 -3.79 -8.55 2.02
N GLN A 198 -5.03 -8.48 2.47
CA GLN A 198 -5.42 -7.51 3.50
C GLN A 198 -4.54 -7.67 4.75
N ASN A 199 -3.96 -6.56 5.21
CA ASN A 199 -3.03 -6.48 6.35
C ASN A 199 -1.75 -7.34 6.22
N MET A 200 -1.49 -8.00 5.09
CA MET A 200 -0.42 -8.98 4.95
C MET A 200 0.96 -8.42 5.38
N ILE A 201 1.36 -7.29 4.83
CA ILE A 201 2.65 -6.66 5.17
C ILE A 201 2.73 -6.33 6.66
N ARG A 202 1.69 -5.76 7.22
CA ARG A 202 1.64 -5.40 8.65
C ARG A 202 1.71 -6.62 9.56
N ILE A 203 1.11 -7.74 9.17
CA ILE A 203 1.18 -9.01 9.92
C ILE A 203 2.59 -9.62 9.79
N ILE A 204 3.18 -9.60 8.60
CA ILE A 204 4.57 -10.01 8.38
C ILE A 204 5.50 -9.14 9.25
N THR A 205 5.34 -7.82 9.21
CA THR A 205 6.16 -6.89 10.00
C THR A 205 6.02 -7.18 11.51
N GLY A 206 4.81 -7.36 12.03
CA GLY A 206 4.60 -7.72 13.44
C GLY A 206 5.27 -9.06 13.80
N THR A 207 5.24 -10.04 12.90
CA THR A 207 5.94 -11.32 13.08
C THR A 207 7.45 -11.13 13.10
N LEU A 208 8.01 -10.31 12.18
CA LEU A 208 9.43 -10.01 12.13
C LEU A 208 9.89 -9.23 13.38
N ILE A 209 9.08 -8.33 13.91
CA ILE A 209 9.36 -7.64 15.18
C ILE A 209 9.43 -8.64 16.33
N GLU A 210 8.49 -9.60 16.42
CA GLU A 210 8.52 -10.66 17.45
C GLU A 210 9.73 -11.59 17.32
N VAL A 211 10.29 -11.73 16.11
CA VAL A 211 11.56 -12.43 15.90
C VAL A 211 12.74 -11.56 16.33
N GLY A 212 12.72 -10.27 15.98
CA GLY A 212 13.81 -9.34 16.30
C GLY A 212 13.97 -9.08 17.79
N ASP A 213 12.87 -9.07 18.55
CA ASP A 213 12.90 -8.91 20.00
C ASP A 213 13.05 -10.24 20.78
N GLY A 214 13.22 -11.35 20.07
CA GLY A 214 13.48 -12.67 20.65
C GLY A 214 12.26 -13.47 21.10
N ARG A 215 11.04 -12.93 20.97
CA ARG A 215 9.79 -13.66 21.34
C ARG A 215 9.49 -14.83 20.41
N LYS A 216 9.99 -14.81 19.18
CA LYS A 216 9.86 -15.92 18.21
C LYS A 216 11.24 -16.35 17.68
N ASN A 217 11.36 -17.63 17.38
CA ASN A 217 12.53 -18.13 16.64
C ASN A 217 12.36 -17.76 15.15
N PRO A 218 13.44 -17.34 14.44
CA PRO A 218 13.37 -17.10 12.99
C PRO A 218 12.80 -18.29 12.21
N ASP A 219 13.17 -19.52 12.56
CA ASP A 219 12.74 -20.75 11.88
C ASP A 219 11.23 -21.05 12.09
N ALA A 220 10.58 -20.42 13.08
CA ALA A 220 9.14 -20.57 13.29
C ALA A 220 8.29 -20.05 12.10
N VAL A 221 8.84 -19.14 11.28
CA VAL A 221 8.14 -18.57 10.13
C VAL A 221 7.74 -19.65 9.11
N MET A 222 8.55 -20.68 8.92
CA MET A 222 8.20 -21.82 8.06
C MET A 222 6.95 -22.54 8.59
N GLY A 223 6.89 -22.79 9.91
CA GLY A 223 5.75 -23.40 10.55
C GLY A 223 4.48 -22.55 10.45
N ILE A 224 4.62 -21.22 10.57
CA ILE A 224 3.50 -20.27 10.41
C ILE A 224 2.93 -20.34 8.99
N LEU A 225 3.78 -20.32 7.95
CA LEU A 225 3.34 -20.48 6.55
C LEU A 225 2.61 -21.80 6.35
N ALA A 226 3.19 -22.90 6.83
CA ALA A 226 2.63 -24.24 6.67
C ALA A 226 1.28 -24.41 7.41
N SER A 227 1.10 -23.74 8.55
CA SER A 227 -0.12 -23.83 9.37
C SER A 227 -1.35 -23.22 8.70
N LYS A 228 -1.16 -22.22 7.84
CA LYS A 228 -2.24 -21.41 7.25
C LYS A 228 -3.18 -20.78 8.31
N ASP A 229 -2.75 -20.72 9.55
CA ASP A 229 -3.50 -20.19 10.68
C ASP A 229 -3.00 -18.80 11.09
N ARG A 230 -3.89 -17.81 11.02
CA ARG A 230 -3.61 -16.43 11.42
C ARG A 230 -3.17 -16.30 12.88
N ALA A 231 -3.63 -17.19 13.75
CA ALA A 231 -3.29 -17.13 15.18
C ALA A 231 -1.82 -17.44 15.46
N GLN A 232 -1.14 -18.16 14.57
CA GLN A 232 0.29 -18.49 14.69
C GLN A 232 1.19 -17.32 14.29
N ALA A 233 0.72 -16.44 13.40
CA ALA A 233 1.48 -15.25 13.00
C ALA A 233 1.47 -14.18 14.11
N GLY A 234 2.41 -13.24 14.02
CA GLY A 234 2.51 -12.12 14.94
C GLY A 234 1.34 -11.15 14.85
N TYR A 235 1.35 -10.13 15.69
CA TYR A 235 0.32 -9.09 15.69
C TYR A 235 0.33 -8.28 14.38
N THR A 236 -0.76 -7.55 14.14
CA THR A 236 -0.82 -6.63 13.00
C THR A 236 -0.14 -5.32 13.39
N ALA A 237 1.05 -5.04 12.85
CA ALA A 237 1.80 -3.82 13.13
C ALA A 237 0.97 -2.56 12.80
N PRO A 238 1.16 -1.43 13.51
CA PRO A 238 0.45 -0.18 13.28
C PRO A 238 0.50 0.29 11.83
N ALA A 239 -0.57 0.94 11.37
CA ALA A 239 -0.66 1.39 9.98
C ALA A 239 0.30 2.55 9.67
N CYS A 240 0.59 3.39 10.66
CA CYS A 240 1.40 4.61 10.51
C CYS A 240 2.81 4.36 9.97
N GLY A 241 3.41 3.20 10.25
CA GLY A 241 4.72 2.87 9.70
C GLY A 241 4.70 2.44 8.23
N LEU A 242 3.52 2.16 7.64
CA LEU A 242 3.39 1.58 6.30
C LEU A 242 3.05 2.62 5.24
N ARG A 243 3.79 2.60 4.11
CA ARG A 243 3.43 3.33 2.90
C ARG A 243 3.58 2.47 1.65
N LEU A 244 2.71 2.68 0.68
CA LEU A 244 2.88 2.18 -0.68
C LEU A 244 3.89 3.10 -1.39
N GLU A 245 5.04 2.54 -1.74
CA GLU A 245 6.16 3.27 -2.33
C GLU A 245 5.98 3.44 -3.83
N ARG A 246 5.71 2.34 -4.54
CA ARG A 246 5.52 2.35 -6.00
C ARG A 246 4.73 1.16 -6.49
N VAL A 247 4.18 1.31 -7.70
CA VAL A 247 3.54 0.25 -8.48
C VAL A 247 4.22 0.18 -9.84
N ASP A 248 4.64 -1.01 -10.24
CA ASP A 248 5.31 -1.25 -11.52
C ASP A 248 4.36 -1.90 -12.52
N TYR A 249 4.45 -1.47 -13.78
CA TYR A 249 3.63 -1.96 -14.89
C TYR A 249 4.46 -2.65 -15.98
N GLY A 250 5.78 -2.85 -15.77
CA GLY A 250 6.67 -3.41 -16.78
C GLY A 250 6.81 -2.53 -18.03
N LYS A 251 7.45 -3.07 -19.06
CA LYS A 251 7.73 -2.34 -20.33
C LYS A 251 6.52 -2.19 -21.26
N VAL A 252 5.35 -2.67 -20.91
CA VAL A 252 4.21 -2.87 -21.85
C VAL A 252 3.18 -1.73 -21.80
N VAL A 253 3.40 -0.67 -21.04
CA VAL A 253 2.35 0.33 -20.76
C VAL A 253 2.85 1.77 -20.97
N CYS A 254 3.64 1.96 -22.02
CA CYS A 254 3.91 3.30 -22.54
C CYS A 254 3.28 3.46 -23.91
#